data_dd1d6d32b85cc6701fffb9176811b0e1
#
_entry.id   dd1d6d32b85cc6701fffb9176811b0e1
#
_cell.length_a   1.000
_cell.length_b   1.000
_cell.length_c   1.000
_cell.angle_alpha   90.00
_cell.angle_beta   90.00
_cell.angle_gamma   90.00
#
_symmetry.space_group_name_H-M   'P 1'
#
loop_
_entity.id
_entity.type
_entity.pdbx_description
1 polymer ?
#
loop_
_entity_poly.entity_id
_entity_poly.type
_entity_poly.pdbx_seq_one_letter_code
_entity_poly.pdbx_strand_id
1 'polypeptide(L)'
;MRHSKHTVLIVSSALLCLVSVWSALLSAQVKTVWDGVYTDAQAERATLVFGTSCSNCHTLGADGNRPLSGEKFWEGWTQKTVGDLVTYVRTNMPNGAAAGSLPAATYDDLVALILKSNGFPAGATEVSPEAVANVQIIPKDGSTELPSGTLVRVVGCLTKGATDWVLTNATVPQRVDKAAVSAEDATRPLGDRSVPLKFVLTRLDAFVGQRVSASGLLMGAGGKDGLNVTMVNRVAESCP
;
A
#
# COMPACT_ATOMS: atom_id res chain seq x y z
N MET A 1 -35.77 -21.49 -53.75
CA MET A 1 -35.68 -21.67 -52.30
C MET A 1 -34.24 -22.07 -51.88
N ARG A 2 -33.28 -21.16 -51.88
CA ARG A 2 -31.84 -21.48 -51.59
C ARG A 2 -31.08 -20.38 -50.84
N HIS A 3 -31.77 -19.49 -50.12
CA HIS A 3 -31.13 -18.37 -49.37
C HIS A 3 -31.25 -18.41 -47.84
N SER A 4 -31.84 -19.51 -47.26
CA SER A 4 -32.11 -19.55 -45.82
C SER A 4 -31.02 -20.19 -44.95
N LYS A 5 -30.03 -20.88 -45.53
CA LYS A 5 -29.03 -21.63 -44.70
C LYS A 5 -27.76 -20.82 -44.33
N HIS A 6 -27.45 -19.80 -45.11
CA HIS A 6 -26.22 -18.99 -44.82
C HIS A 6 -26.43 -17.91 -43.75
N THR A 7 -27.65 -17.39 -43.59
CA THR A 7 -27.98 -16.35 -42.62
C THR A 7 -27.95 -16.88 -41.18
N VAL A 8 -28.34 -18.14 -40.95
CA VAL A 8 -28.36 -18.77 -39.61
C VAL A 8 -26.94 -19.06 -39.08
N LEU A 9 -26.01 -19.42 -39.98
CA LEU A 9 -24.62 -19.70 -39.60
C LEU A 9 -23.85 -18.44 -39.21
N ILE A 10 -24.13 -17.31 -39.82
CA ILE A 10 -23.45 -16.03 -39.51
C ILE A 10 -23.91 -15.47 -38.17
N VAL A 11 -25.21 -15.60 -37.84
CA VAL A 11 -25.74 -15.13 -36.55
C VAL A 11 -25.19 -15.97 -35.35
N SER A 12 -25.04 -17.29 -35.54
CA SER A 12 -24.48 -18.16 -34.48
C SER A 12 -23.01 -17.87 -34.22
N SER A 13 -22.20 -17.56 -35.24
CA SER A 13 -20.79 -17.21 -35.06
C SER A 13 -20.61 -15.86 -34.38
N ALA A 14 -21.45 -14.87 -34.67
CA ALA A 14 -21.40 -13.56 -34.03
C ALA A 14 -21.77 -13.61 -32.51
N LEU A 15 -22.71 -14.49 -32.16
CA LEU A 15 -23.15 -14.67 -30.78
C LEU A 15 -22.09 -15.38 -29.93
N LEU A 16 -21.33 -16.33 -30.49
CA LEU A 16 -20.23 -17.00 -29.80
C LEU A 16 -19.04 -16.06 -29.53
N CYS A 17 -18.74 -15.14 -30.46
CA CYS A 17 -17.66 -14.14 -30.24
C CYS A 17 -18.00 -13.10 -29.17
N LEU A 18 -19.25 -12.74 -28.97
CA LEU A 18 -19.69 -11.78 -27.96
C LEU A 18 -19.61 -12.36 -26.54
N VAL A 19 -19.79 -13.67 -26.35
CA VAL A 19 -19.69 -14.33 -25.04
C VAL A 19 -18.23 -14.50 -24.60
N SER A 20 -17.29 -14.68 -25.53
CA SER A 20 -15.88 -14.83 -25.22
C SER A 20 -15.17 -13.52 -24.81
N VAL A 21 -15.69 -12.36 -25.19
CA VAL A 21 -15.12 -11.05 -24.81
C VAL A 21 -15.53 -10.62 -23.41
N TRP A 22 -16.64 -11.10 -22.87
CA TRP A 22 -17.12 -10.77 -21.53
C TRP A 22 -16.37 -11.52 -20.41
N SER A 23 -15.67 -12.58 -20.72
CA SER A 23 -14.90 -13.35 -19.72
C SER A 23 -13.52 -12.76 -19.38
N ALA A 24 -13.07 -11.73 -20.10
CA ALA A 24 -11.73 -11.14 -19.93
C ALA A 24 -11.66 -9.96 -18.96
N LEU A 25 -12.77 -9.56 -18.35
CA LEU A 25 -12.82 -8.46 -17.38
C LEU A 25 -12.97 -8.96 -15.93
N LEU A 26 -12.47 -10.16 -15.60
CA LEU A 26 -12.19 -10.46 -14.20
C LEU A 26 -11.00 -9.60 -13.78
N SER A 27 -11.30 -8.44 -13.23
CA SER A 27 -10.30 -7.66 -12.46
C SER A 27 -9.68 -8.61 -11.46
N ALA A 28 -8.39 -8.90 -11.60
CA ALA A 28 -7.67 -9.66 -10.57
C ALA A 28 -7.85 -8.92 -9.26
N GLN A 29 -8.62 -9.49 -8.33
CA GLN A 29 -8.78 -8.90 -7.00
C GLN A 29 -7.41 -8.80 -6.36
N VAL A 30 -7.08 -7.61 -5.88
CA VAL A 30 -5.82 -7.39 -5.17
C VAL A 30 -5.86 -8.22 -3.90
N LYS A 31 -4.96 -9.18 -3.76
CA LYS A 31 -4.82 -9.98 -2.54
C LYS A 31 -4.40 -9.11 -1.37
N THR A 32 -4.96 -9.40 -0.22
CA THR A 32 -4.69 -8.72 1.03
C THR A 32 -4.27 -9.71 2.12
N VAL A 33 -3.81 -9.22 3.25
CA VAL A 33 -3.50 -10.04 4.43
C VAL A 33 -4.70 -10.85 4.95
N TRP A 34 -5.92 -10.53 4.51
CA TRP A 34 -7.15 -11.23 4.91
C TRP A 34 -7.48 -12.46 4.04
N ASP A 35 -6.70 -12.72 3.00
CA ASP A 35 -6.94 -13.79 2.03
C ASP A 35 -6.16 -15.09 2.34
N GLY A 36 -5.75 -15.29 3.60
CA GLY A 36 -5.10 -16.53 4.05
C GLY A 36 -3.77 -16.79 3.34
N VAL A 37 -2.81 -15.92 3.55
CA VAL A 37 -1.53 -15.89 2.81
C VAL A 37 -0.37 -16.59 3.54
N TYR A 38 -0.64 -17.30 4.63
CA TYR A 38 0.30 -18.15 5.37
C TYR A 38 -0.44 -19.40 5.89
N THR A 39 0.29 -20.42 6.34
CA THR A 39 -0.29 -21.59 7.01
C THR A 39 0.00 -21.56 8.51
N ASP A 40 -0.89 -22.15 9.34
CA ASP A 40 -0.63 -22.29 10.77
C ASP A 40 0.65 -23.08 11.05
N ALA A 41 0.89 -24.16 10.29
CA ALA A 41 2.11 -24.96 10.43
C ALA A 41 3.37 -24.12 10.18
N GLN A 42 3.33 -23.20 9.19
CA GLN A 42 4.44 -22.29 8.93
C GLN A 42 4.69 -21.34 10.10
N ALA A 43 3.66 -20.73 10.66
CA ALA A 43 3.78 -19.86 11.81
C ALA A 43 4.30 -20.60 13.06
N GLU A 44 3.87 -21.84 13.27
CA GLU A 44 4.32 -22.66 14.39
C GLU A 44 5.80 -23.01 14.31
N ARG A 45 6.34 -23.31 13.12
CA ARG A 45 7.79 -23.56 12.93
C ARG A 45 8.67 -22.41 13.41
N ALA A 46 8.18 -21.17 13.31
CA ALA A 46 8.92 -19.97 13.71
C ALA A 46 8.98 -19.74 15.22
N THR A 47 8.13 -20.40 16.01
CA THR A 47 7.97 -20.08 17.45
C THR A 47 9.27 -20.22 18.23
N LEU A 48 10.02 -21.31 18.01
CA LEU A 48 11.28 -21.54 18.70
C LEU A 48 12.35 -20.49 18.31
N VAL A 49 12.47 -20.23 17.01
CA VAL A 49 13.45 -19.24 16.49
C VAL A 49 13.10 -17.83 16.97
N PHE A 50 11.83 -17.46 17.00
CA PHE A 50 11.40 -16.20 17.57
C PHE A 50 11.83 -16.09 19.04
N GLY A 51 11.58 -17.10 19.85
CA GLY A 51 11.97 -17.15 21.26
C GLY A 51 13.46 -16.98 21.50
N THR A 52 14.31 -17.53 20.63
CA THR A 52 15.77 -17.51 20.80
C THR A 52 16.45 -16.30 20.15
N SER A 53 15.92 -15.80 19.04
CA SER A 53 16.62 -14.80 18.20
C SER A 53 15.92 -13.43 18.17
N CYS A 54 14.64 -13.34 18.54
CA CYS A 54 13.86 -12.12 18.38
C CYS A 54 13.28 -11.57 19.69
N SER A 55 12.92 -12.45 20.64
CA SER A 55 12.16 -12.08 21.86
C SER A 55 12.91 -11.15 22.82
N ASN A 56 14.24 -11.06 22.74
CA ASN A 56 15.02 -10.10 23.52
C ASN A 56 14.71 -8.63 23.15
N CYS A 57 14.27 -8.40 21.90
CA CYS A 57 14.00 -7.08 21.37
C CYS A 57 12.54 -6.86 21.00
N HIS A 58 11.78 -7.92 20.74
CA HIS A 58 10.42 -7.85 20.22
C HIS A 58 9.43 -8.65 21.05
N THR A 59 8.20 -8.17 21.11
CA THR A 59 7.04 -8.95 21.59
C THR A 59 6.11 -9.24 20.41
N LEU A 60 5.46 -10.43 20.42
CA LEU A 60 4.40 -10.76 19.43
C LEU A 60 3.08 -10.09 19.79
N GLY A 61 2.89 -9.68 21.04
CA GLY A 61 1.70 -8.93 21.47
C GLY A 61 1.72 -7.47 21.01
N ALA A 62 0.61 -6.77 21.25
CA ALA A 62 0.47 -5.34 20.94
C ALA A 62 1.25 -4.44 21.91
N ASP A 63 1.61 -4.97 23.07
CA ASP A 63 2.29 -4.25 24.13
C ASP A 63 3.71 -4.80 24.33
N GLY A 64 4.55 -4.01 25.03
CA GLY A 64 5.89 -4.41 25.42
C GLY A 64 6.98 -3.81 24.55
N ASN A 65 8.13 -4.49 24.47
CA ASN A 65 9.28 -3.96 23.76
C ASN A 65 9.12 -4.17 22.24
N ARG A 66 9.16 -3.09 21.45
CA ARG A 66 9.07 -3.08 19.99
C ARG A 66 8.03 -4.09 19.47
N PRO A 67 6.74 -3.92 19.81
CA PRO A 67 5.69 -4.87 19.50
C PRO A 67 5.56 -5.09 18.01
N LEU A 68 5.34 -6.35 17.61
CA LEU A 68 5.15 -6.75 16.19
C LEU A 68 3.68 -6.90 15.83
N SER A 69 2.75 -6.53 16.71
CA SER A 69 1.32 -6.54 16.43
C SER A 69 0.64 -5.27 16.94
N GLY A 70 -0.66 -5.15 16.65
CA GLY A 70 -1.49 -4.03 17.08
C GLY A 70 -1.16 -2.73 16.34
N GLU A 71 -1.33 -1.59 17.03
CA GLU A 71 -1.16 -0.26 16.42
C GLU A 71 0.21 -0.09 15.76
N LYS A 72 1.29 -0.55 16.40
CA LYS A 72 2.66 -0.43 15.87
C LYS A 72 2.88 -1.21 14.57
N PHE A 73 2.21 -2.33 14.40
CA PHE A 73 2.21 -3.04 13.12
C PHE A 73 1.52 -2.19 12.03
N TRP A 74 0.34 -1.67 12.31
CA TRP A 74 -0.41 -0.84 11.37
C TRP A 74 0.32 0.46 11.03
N GLU A 75 0.92 1.13 12.01
CA GLU A 75 1.76 2.33 11.78
C GLU A 75 2.88 2.06 10.77
N GLY A 76 3.56 0.91 10.92
CA GLY A 76 4.70 0.55 10.08
C GLY A 76 4.33 0.01 8.70
N TRP A 77 3.21 -0.70 8.59
CA TRP A 77 2.94 -1.57 7.45
C TRP A 77 1.69 -1.25 6.64
N THR A 78 0.77 -0.40 7.11
CA THR A 78 -0.39 0.04 6.31
C THR A 78 0.07 0.62 4.97
N GLN A 79 -0.56 0.20 3.87
CA GLN A 79 -0.23 0.51 2.48
C GLN A 79 1.13 -0.04 1.98
N LYS A 80 1.71 -1.01 2.69
CA LYS A 80 2.84 -1.81 2.19
C LYS A 80 2.34 -3.20 1.80
N THR A 81 3.24 -4.00 1.24
CA THR A 81 2.96 -5.41 0.93
C THR A 81 3.57 -6.34 1.97
N VAL A 82 3.06 -7.57 2.03
CA VAL A 82 3.73 -8.64 2.80
C VAL A 82 5.12 -8.93 2.21
N GLY A 83 5.30 -8.75 0.90
CA GLY A 83 6.61 -8.83 0.25
C GLY A 83 7.60 -7.80 0.79
N ASP A 84 7.16 -6.55 1.06
CA ASP A 84 7.99 -5.53 1.73
C ASP A 84 8.36 -5.97 3.15
N LEU A 85 7.42 -6.57 3.90
CA LEU A 85 7.67 -7.09 5.23
C LEU A 85 8.69 -8.23 5.20
N VAL A 86 8.58 -9.19 4.29
CA VAL A 86 9.56 -10.27 4.09
C VAL A 86 10.93 -9.68 3.79
N THR A 87 11.00 -8.75 2.85
CA THR A 87 12.25 -8.09 2.45
C THR A 87 12.89 -7.38 3.64
N TYR A 88 12.10 -6.61 4.39
CA TYR A 88 12.60 -5.88 5.55
C TYR A 88 13.14 -6.82 6.63
N VAL A 89 12.41 -7.89 6.97
CA VAL A 89 12.83 -8.84 8.00
C VAL A 89 14.11 -9.56 7.56
N ARG A 90 14.20 -9.98 6.32
CA ARG A 90 15.39 -10.65 5.77
C ARG A 90 16.65 -9.76 5.76
N THR A 91 16.48 -8.48 5.45
CA THR A 91 17.64 -7.59 5.27
C THR A 91 18.07 -6.86 6.53
N ASN A 92 17.18 -6.73 7.53
CA ASN A 92 17.45 -5.90 8.71
C ASN A 92 17.43 -6.68 10.03
N MET A 93 16.97 -7.94 10.02
CA MET A 93 16.85 -8.72 11.25
C MET A 93 17.71 -10.02 11.20
N PRO A 94 18.21 -10.50 12.36
CA PRO A 94 18.34 -9.77 13.61
C PRO A 94 19.13 -8.48 13.43
N ASN A 95 18.81 -7.43 14.22
CA ASN A 95 19.42 -6.12 14.03
C ASN A 95 20.95 -6.15 14.22
N GLY A 96 21.67 -5.35 13.43
CA GLY A 96 23.12 -5.21 13.52
C GLY A 96 23.89 -6.20 12.64
N ALA A 97 25.02 -6.68 13.13
CA ALA A 97 25.95 -7.54 12.36
C ALA A 97 25.37 -8.92 11.99
N ALA A 98 24.29 -9.34 12.63
CA ALA A 98 23.61 -10.60 12.34
C ALA A 98 22.43 -10.45 11.35
N ALA A 99 22.24 -9.28 10.75
CA ALA A 99 21.19 -9.06 9.74
C ALA A 99 21.37 -10.04 8.58
N GLY A 100 20.29 -10.72 8.18
CA GLY A 100 20.30 -11.68 7.10
C GLY A 100 20.98 -13.04 7.41
N SER A 101 21.32 -13.32 8.68
CA SER A 101 22.12 -14.50 9.06
C SER A 101 21.31 -15.80 9.15
N LEU A 102 19.97 -15.74 9.21
CA LEU A 102 19.12 -16.92 9.25
C LEU A 102 18.86 -17.48 7.86
N PRO A 103 18.52 -18.79 7.75
CA PRO A 103 18.06 -19.35 6.49
C PRO A 103 16.86 -18.61 5.91
N ALA A 104 16.78 -18.47 4.59
CA ALA A 104 15.73 -17.71 3.92
C ALA A 104 14.30 -18.18 4.32
N ALA A 105 14.07 -19.49 4.36
CA ALA A 105 12.77 -20.07 4.76
C ALA A 105 12.42 -19.73 6.22
N THR A 106 13.41 -19.55 7.10
CA THR A 106 13.16 -19.17 8.50
C THR A 106 12.58 -17.77 8.60
N TYR A 107 13.01 -16.83 7.73
CA TYR A 107 12.42 -15.49 7.68
C TYR A 107 10.98 -15.52 7.19
N ASP A 108 10.65 -16.40 6.24
CA ASP A 108 9.28 -16.56 5.75
C ASP A 108 8.37 -17.11 6.86
N ASP A 109 8.86 -18.10 7.61
CA ASP A 109 8.16 -18.64 8.79
C ASP A 109 7.96 -17.56 9.88
N LEU A 110 8.97 -16.71 10.12
CA LEU A 110 8.86 -15.58 11.06
C LEU A 110 7.81 -14.56 10.61
N VAL A 111 7.73 -14.25 9.31
CA VAL A 111 6.68 -13.37 8.78
C VAL A 111 5.29 -14.02 8.96
N ALA A 112 5.14 -15.32 8.71
CA ALA A 112 3.89 -16.04 8.99
C ALA A 112 3.49 -15.93 10.46
N LEU A 113 4.43 -16.04 11.39
CA LEU A 113 4.18 -15.87 12.82
C LEU A 113 3.75 -14.43 13.17
N ILE A 114 4.36 -13.42 12.56
CA ILE A 114 3.96 -12.01 12.72
C ILE A 114 2.53 -11.81 12.19
N LEU A 115 2.18 -12.34 11.03
CA LEU A 115 0.83 -12.27 10.48
C LEU A 115 -0.19 -12.95 11.41
N LYS A 116 0.14 -14.14 11.94
CA LYS A 116 -0.69 -14.86 12.91
C LYS A 116 -0.90 -14.02 14.18
N SER A 117 0.13 -13.38 14.71
CA SER A 117 0.04 -12.56 15.93
C SER A 117 -0.81 -11.30 15.74
N ASN A 118 -1.00 -10.85 14.49
CA ASN A 118 -1.91 -9.75 14.14
C ASN A 118 -3.35 -10.23 13.86
N GLY A 119 -3.66 -11.51 14.04
CA GLY A 119 -5.00 -12.05 13.87
C GLY A 119 -5.44 -12.22 12.41
N PHE A 120 -4.52 -12.20 11.45
CA PHE A 120 -4.86 -12.50 10.06
C PHE A 120 -5.20 -13.99 9.92
N PRO A 121 -6.13 -14.35 9.02
CA PRO A 121 -6.51 -15.76 8.84
C PRO A 121 -5.38 -16.57 8.19
N ALA A 122 -5.19 -17.80 8.66
CA ALA A 122 -4.38 -18.78 7.97
C ALA A 122 -5.09 -19.28 6.70
N GLY A 123 -4.32 -19.74 5.73
CA GLY A 123 -4.79 -20.32 4.47
C GLY A 123 -4.05 -21.60 4.13
N ALA A 124 -4.08 -21.98 2.86
CA ALA A 124 -3.45 -23.19 2.34
C ALA A 124 -2.07 -22.94 1.72
N THR A 125 -1.67 -21.68 1.54
CA THR A 125 -0.41 -21.31 0.87
C THR A 125 0.55 -20.75 1.91
N GLU A 126 1.79 -21.21 1.89
CA GLU A 126 2.86 -20.68 2.73
C GLU A 126 3.35 -19.31 2.21
N VAL A 127 3.83 -18.47 3.12
CA VAL A 127 4.58 -17.26 2.77
C VAL A 127 5.83 -17.67 1.98
N SER A 128 5.96 -17.12 0.80
CA SER A 128 7.21 -17.06 0.04
C SER A 128 7.30 -15.70 -0.64
N PRO A 129 8.49 -15.19 -1.00
CA PRO A 129 8.61 -13.87 -1.63
C PRO A 129 7.70 -13.70 -2.84
N GLU A 130 7.59 -14.74 -3.68
CA GLU A 130 6.80 -14.73 -4.90
C GLU A 130 5.30 -14.73 -4.60
N ALA A 131 4.87 -15.54 -3.61
CA ALA A 131 3.47 -15.67 -3.26
C ALA A 131 2.90 -14.40 -2.65
N VAL A 132 3.74 -13.61 -1.95
CA VAL A 132 3.28 -12.45 -1.17
C VAL A 132 3.78 -11.11 -1.70
N ALA A 133 4.49 -11.07 -2.84
CA ALA A 133 5.08 -9.86 -3.41
C ALA A 133 4.10 -8.68 -3.50
N ASN A 134 2.86 -8.95 -3.88
CA ASN A 134 1.82 -7.94 -4.10
C ASN A 134 0.65 -8.04 -3.10
N VAL A 135 0.78 -8.84 -2.04
CA VAL A 135 -0.26 -8.96 -1.00
C VAL A 135 -0.29 -7.71 -0.16
N GLN A 136 -1.40 -6.98 -0.19
CA GLN A 136 -1.54 -5.70 0.48
C GLN A 136 -1.80 -5.85 1.98
N ILE A 137 -1.11 -5.04 2.78
CA ILE A 137 -1.38 -4.90 4.22
C ILE A 137 -2.33 -3.72 4.40
N ILE A 138 -3.61 -4.01 4.48
CA ILE A 138 -4.68 -3.03 4.67
C ILE A 138 -5.63 -3.49 5.78
N PRO A 139 -6.24 -2.56 6.55
CA PRO A 139 -7.29 -2.88 7.51
C PRO A 139 -8.49 -3.58 6.85
N LYS A 140 -9.22 -4.36 7.64
CA LYS A 140 -10.35 -5.17 7.14
C LYS A 140 -11.50 -4.33 6.59
N ASP A 141 -11.67 -3.13 7.09
CA ASP A 141 -12.65 -2.14 6.61
C ASP A 141 -12.20 -1.44 5.32
N GLY A 142 -11.03 -1.81 4.78
CA GLY A 142 -10.44 -1.19 3.60
C GLY A 142 -9.93 0.23 3.83
N SER A 143 -9.89 0.71 5.07
CA SER A 143 -9.37 2.05 5.36
C SER A 143 -7.88 2.13 4.98
N THR A 144 -7.54 3.23 4.33
CA THR A 144 -6.15 3.52 3.95
C THR A 144 -5.61 4.70 4.77
N GLU A 145 -6.22 4.97 5.90
CA GLU A 145 -5.80 6.07 6.76
C GLU A 145 -4.42 5.80 7.34
N LEU A 146 -3.51 6.70 7.06
CA LEU A 146 -2.13 6.61 7.52
C LEU A 146 -1.93 7.39 8.81
N PRO A 147 -1.09 6.90 9.73
CA PRO A 147 -0.81 7.62 10.97
C PRO A 147 -0.05 8.93 10.72
N SER A 148 -0.17 9.85 11.69
CA SER A 148 0.62 11.07 11.72
C SER A 148 2.12 10.77 11.69
N GLY A 149 2.90 11.60 11.00
CA GLY A 149 4.34 11.39 10.83
C GLY A 149 4.70 10.46 9.67
N THR A 150 3.73 9.84 8.98
CA THR A 150 4.02 9.03 7.79
C THR A 150 4.48 9.93 6.65
N LEU A 151 5.59 9.58 5.99
CA LEU A 151 6.00 10.22 4.75
C LEU A 151 5.07 9.79 3.62
N VAL A 152 4.42 10.77 2.99
CA VAL A 152 3.43 10.52 1.95
C VAL A 152 3.64 11.40 0.74
N ARG A 153 2.98 11.03 -0.36
CA ARG A 153 2.77 11.83 -1.55
C ARG A 153 1.27 12.04 -1.76
N VAL A 154 0.91 13.28 -2.09
CA VAL A 154 -0.46 13.71 -2.41
C VAL A 154 -0.43 14.50 -3.71
N VAL A 155 -1.33 14.21 -4.62
CA VAL A 155 -1.51 14.96 -5.88
C VAL A 155 -2.82 15.74 -5.80
N GLY A 156 -2.80 17.01 -6.21
CA GLY A 156 -4.00 17.83 -6.17
C GLY A 156 -3.80 19.16 -6.92
N CYS A 157 -4.83 19.99 -6.87
CA CYS A 157 -4.83 21.33 -7.42
C CYS A 157 -4.32 22.32 -6.37
N LEU A 158 -3.25 23.05 -6.66
CA LEU A 158 -2.75 24.04 -5.73
C LEU A 158 -3.62 25.28 -5.72
N THR A 159 -4.09 25.64 -4.55
CA THR A 159 -4.84 26.88 -4.31
C THR A 159 -4.21 27.67 -3.18
N LYS A 160 -4.41 28.99 -3.20
CA LYS A 160 -3.97 29.86 -2.12
C LYS A 160 -5.16 30.12 -1.20
N GLY A 161 -5.08 29.62 0.02
CA GLY A 161 -6.04 29.97 1.08
C GLY A 161 -5.74 31.34 1.68
N ALA A 162 -6.51 31.72 2.71
CA ALA A 162 -6.32 33.00 3.39
C ALA A 162 -4.95 33.09 4.11
N THR A 163 -4.51 32.02 4.72
CA THR A 163 -3.28 31.92 5.50
C THR A 163 -2.32 30.86 5.02
N ASP A 164 -2.83 29.85 4.32
CA ASP A 164 -2.09 28.64 3.96
C ASP A 164 -2.27 28.29 2.48
N TRP A 165 -1.35 27.49 1.98
CA TRP A 165 -1.49 26.79 0.72
C TRP A 165 -2.36 25.56 0.93
N VAL A 166 -3.21 25.20 -0.03
CA VAL A 166 -4.13 24.07 0.04
C VAL A 166 -4.08 23.29 -1.27
N LEU A 167 -4.00 21.97 -1.18
CA LEU A 167 -4.32 21.10 -2.29
C LEU A 167 -5.82 20.81 -2.26
N THR A 168 -6.56 21.25 -3.24
CA THR A 168 -7.97 20.87 -3.49
C THR A 168 -8.04 19.72 -4.48
N ASN A 169 -9.17 19.02 -4.54
CA ASN A 169 -9.32 17.81 -5.34
C ASN A 169 -8.17 16.80 -5.12
N ALA A 170 -7.66 16.76 -3.89
CA ALA A 170 -6.47 15.99 -3.55
C ALA A 170 -6.77 14.50 -3.51
N THR A 171 -5.81 13.71 -3.96
CA THR A 171 -5.84 12.24 -3.83
C THR A 171 -5.75 11.82 -2.37
N VAL A 172 -6.11 10.58 -2.07
CA VAL A 172 -5.76 9.94 -0.80
C VAL A 172 -4.24 9.97 -0.64
N PRO A 173 -3.72 10.33 0.55
CA PRO A 173 -2.28 10.28 0.82
C PRO A 173 -1.73 8.87 0.57
N GLN A 174 -0.68 8.78 -0.22
CA GLN A 174 0.00 7.53 -0.52
C GLN A 174 1.33 7.48 0.23
N ARG A 175 1.57 6.42 0.99
CA ARG A 175 2.88 6.18 1.63
C ARG A 175 3.98 6.12 0.57
N VAL A 176 5.11 6.72 0.85
CA VAL A 176 6.32 6.65 0.02
C VAL A 176 7.55 6.50 0.90
N ASP A 177 8.61 5.88 0.37
CA ASP A 177 9.86 5.73 1.11
C ASP A 177 10.77 6.96 0.99
N LYS A 178 10.55 7.78 -0.02
CA LYS A 178 11.27 9.04 -0.25
C LYS A 178 10.38 10.08 -0.90
N ALA A 179 10.65 11.35 -0.60
CA ALA A 179 10.02 12.46 -1.30
C ALA A 179 10.48 12.48 -2.76
N ALA A 180 9.59 12.16 -3.68
CA ALA A 180 9.86 12.13 -5.12
C ALA A 180 8.55 12.30 -5.91
N VAL A 181 8.66 12.80 -7.12
CA VAL A 181 7.57 12.80 -8.12
C VAL A 181 7.51 11.43 -8.78
N SER A 182 6.30 10.96 -9.08
CA SER A 182 6.07 9.81 -9.95
C SER A 182 5.60 10.26 -11.33
N ALA A 183 5.97 9.52 -12.36
CA ALA A 183 5.46 9.77 -13.71
C ALA A 183 3.93 9.67 -13.80
N GLU A 184 3.31 8.87 -12.94
CA GLU A 184 1.86 8.69 -12.86
C GLU A 184 1.14 9.90 -12.25
N ASP A 185 1.83 10.78 -11.54
CA ASP A 185 1.20 11.91 -10.82
C ASP A 185 0.47 12.87 -11.76
N ALA A 186 0.93 12.99 -13.01
CA ALA A 186 0.31 13.83 -14.02
C ALA A 186 -1.07 13.34 -14.46
N THR A 187 -1.29 12.03 -14.48
CA THR A 187 -2.50 11.38 -15.02
C THR A 187 -3.36 10.69 -13.97
N ARG A 188 -2.87 10.56 -12.74
CA ARG A 188 -3.60 9.92 -11.64
C ARG A 188 -4.96 10.58 -11.44
N PRO A 189 -6.07 9.84 -11.32
CA PRO A 189 -7.36 10.41 -10.98
C PRO A 189 -7.27 11.24 -9.70
N LEU A 190 -7.78 12.48 -9.74
CA LEU A 190 -7.88 13.33 -8.57
C LEU A 190 -9.01 12.83 -7.66
N GLY A 191 -8.96 13.21 -6.39
CA GLY A 191 -9.98 12.92 -5.38
C GLY A 191 -10.84 14.14 -5.07
N ASP A 192 -11.41 14.12 -3.88
CA ASP A 192 -12.31 15.16 -3.35
C ASP A 192 -11.76 15.83 -2.07
N ARG A 193 -10.55 15.44 -1.66
CA ARG A 193 -9.96 15.91 -0.41
C ARG A 193 -9.44 17.34 -0.54
N SER A 194 -9.39 18.01 0.62
CA SER A 194 -8.69 19.28 0.81
C SER A 194 -7.57 19.06 1.82
N VAL A 195 -6.32 19.29 1.41
CA VAL A 195 -5.13 19.03 2.24
C VAL A 195 -4.35 20.32 2.42
N PRO A 196 -4.35 20.92 3.61
CA PRO A 196 -3.53 22.07 3.93
C PRO A 196 -2.04 21.74 3.83
N LEU A 197 -1.26 22.62 3.20
CA LEU A 197 0.19 22.53 3.13
C LEU A 197 0.81 23.41 4.21
N LYS A 198 1.56 22.80 5.12
CA LYS A 198 2.20 23.46 6.25
C LYS A 198 3.71 23.53 6.06
N PHE A 199 4.34 24.54 6.70
CA PHE A 199 5.80 24.73 6.71
C PHE A 199 6.42 24.78 5.30
N VAL A 200 5.71 25.41 4.36
CA VAL A 200 6.16 25.54 2.98
C VAL A 200 7.29 26.58 2.91
N LEU A 201 8.48 26.14 2.59
CA LEU A 201 9.67 27.00 2.46
C LEU A 201 9.87 27.51 1.03
N THR A 202 9.20 26.93 0.05
CA THR A 202 9.30 27.27 -1.36
C THR A 202 8.18 28.24 -1.77
N ARG A 203 8.47 29.18 -2.68
CA ARG A 203 7.44 30.03 -3.25
C ARG A 203 6.56 29.23 -4.22
N LEU A 204 5.29 29.12 -3.90
CA LEU A 204 4.31 28.34 -4.69
C LEU A 204 3.39 29.21 -5.55
N ASP A 205 3.53 30.55 -5.52
CA ASP A 205 2.65 31.49 -6.26
C ASP A 205 2.55 31.14 -7.76
N ALA A 206 3.65 30.69 -8.36
CA ALA A 206 3.70 30.31 -9.77
C ALA A 206 2.94 29.01 -10.10
N PHE A 207 2.54 28.22 -9.10
CA PHE A 207 1.86 26.94 -9.27
C PHE A 207 0.36 27.01 -8.96
N VAL A 208 -0.15 28.19 -8.60
CA VAL A 208 -1.58 28.38 -8.33
C VAL A 208 -2.42 28.01 -9.55
N GLY A 209 -3.46 27.21 -9.34
CA GLY A 209 -4.33 26.70 -10.40
C GLY A 209 -3.75 25.52 -11.17
N GLN A 210 -2.55 25.09 -10.86
CA GLN A 210 -1.87 23.98 -11.51
C GLN A 210 -2.00 22.69 -10.70
N ARG A 211 -1.81 21.58 -11.37
CA ARG A 211 -1.72 20.27 -10.75
C ARG A 211 -0.30 20.07 -10.21
N VAL A 212 -0.21 19.77 -8.93
CA VAL A 212 1.05 19.55 -8.24
C VAL A 212 1.07 18.20 -7.50
N SER A 213 2.28 17.66 -7.35
CA SER A 213 2.59 16.55 -6.46
C SER A 213 3.34 17.11 -5.26
N ALA A 214 2.80 16.95 -4.07
CA ALA A 214 3.41 17.34 -2.82
C ALA A 214 3.79 16.11 -1.99
N SER A 215 5.02 16.08 -1.46
CA SER A 215 5.49 15.06 -0.53
C SER A 215 5.85 15.70 0.80
N GLY A 216 5.59 14.98 1.89
CA GLY A 216 5.88 15.47 3.24
C GLY A 216 5.35 14.52 4.31
N LEU A 217 5.45 14.93 5.55
CA LEU A 217 4.95 14.16 6.69
C LEU A 217 3.49 14.52 6.97
N LEU A 218 2.64 13.51 7.10
CA LEU A 218 1.24 13.71 7.51
C LEU A 218 1.18 14.37 8.89
N MET A 219 0.28 15.32 9.04
CA MET A 219 -0.07 15.95 10.30
C MET A 219 -1.49 15.52 10.70
N GLY A 220 -1.61 14.91 11.87
CA GLY A 220 -2.84 14.22 12.29
C GLY A 220 -3.09 12.93 11.49
N ALA A 221 -3.93 12.06 12.03
CA ALA A 221 -4.31 10.83 11.36
C ALA A 221 -4.99 11.13 10.01
N GLY A 222 -4.63 10.40 8.96
CA GLY A 222 -5.14 10.61 7.61
C GLY A 222 -4.82 11.97 6.99
N GLY A 223 -3.98 12.79 7.64
CA GLY A 223 -3.63 14.14 7.15
C GLY A 223 -4.67 15.21 7.45
N LYS A 224 -5.54 14.99 8.45
CA LYS A 224 -6.60 15.96 8.83
C LYS A 224 -6.07 17.35 9.18
N ASP A 225 -4.86 17.45 9.75
CA ASP A 225 -4.21 18.70 10.11
C ASP A 225 -3.29 19.23 9.01
N GLY A 226 -3.16 18.50 7.90
CA GLY A 226 -2.41 18.87 6.71
C GLY A 226 -1.15 18.05 6.46
N LEU A 227 -0.30 18.58 5.62
CA LEU A 227 0.99 18.01 5.20
C LEU A 227 2.12 18.95 5.59
N ASN A 228 3.05 18.48 6.43
CA ASN A 228 4.32 19.17 6.65
C ASN A 228 5.20 18.93 5.41
N VAL A 229 5.32 19.94 4.58
CA VAL A 229 5.83 19.83 3.21
C VAL A 229 7.35 19.65 3.19
N THR A 230 7.81 18.63 2.51
CA THR A 230 9.22 18.42 2.15
C THR A 230 9.50 18.88 0.71
N MET A 231 8.55 18.62 -0.21
CA MET A 231 8.72 18.89 -1.63
C MET A 231 7.37 19.16 -2.30
N VAL A 232 7.34 20.13 -3.22
CA VAL A 232 6.22 20.36 -4.14
C VAL A 232 6.75 20.50 -5.55
N ASN A 233 6.15 19.80 -6.49
CA ASN A 233 6.49 19.88 -7.90
C ASN A 233 5.23 20.01 -8.74
N ARG A 234 5.30 20.84 -9.78
CA ARG A 234 4.29 20.88 -10.82
C ARG A 234 4.34 19.58 -11.64
N VAL A 235 3.18 18.99 -11.90
CA VAL A 235 3.04 17.77 -12.70
C VAL A 235 2.14 17.96 -13.92
N ALA A 236 1.32 19.04 -13.94
CA ALA A 236 0.61 19.51 -15.13
C ALA A 236 0.35 21.03 -15.06
N GLU A 237 0.20 21.66 -16.22
CA GLU A 237 0.02 23.12 -16.37
C GLU A 237 -1.33 23.61 -15.84
N SER A 238 -2.33 22.77 -15.84
CA SER A 238 -3.67 23.08 -15.37
C SER A 238 -4.22 21.97 -14.49
N CYS A 239 -5.15 22.35 -13.64
CA CYS A 239 -5.99 21.41 -12.90
C CYS A 239 -7.34 21.31 -13.60
N PRO A 240 -7.88 20.10 -13.79
CA PRO A 240 -9.21 19.91 -14.39
C PRO A 240 -10.32 20.48 -13.50
#